data_73b428865a7eaad785a4d63c42711090
#
_entry.id   73b428865a7eaad785a4d63c42711090
#
_cell.length_a   1.000
_cell.length_b   1.000
_cell.length_c   1.000
_cell.angle_alpha   90.00
_cell.angle_beta   90.00
_cell.angle_gamma   90.00
#
_symmetry.space_group_name_H-M   'P 1'
#
loop_
_entity.id
_entity.type
_entity.pdbx_description
1 polymer ?
#
loop_
_entity_poly.entity_id
_entity_poly.type
_entity_poly.pdbx_seq_one_letter_code
_entity_poly.pdbx_strand_id
1 'polypeptide(L)'
;MKKLKILKIGGNAIDNPILLNKFLKDFTDIKDPKILIHGGGKLATDLANKLNIPQTLIEGRRITDSKTLDVAVMVYSGLINKNIVAKLQAFDCNAMGFCGADGNLVKSKKRIHETIDFGQVGDIKEVKEIQFKKIIEQGFVPVLSAITHDGNGNLLNTNADTMASKIAIAMSSIYEVELIYCFEKNGVLLDVNDDNSIINSIHKKDYEQMKEEKIIFEGMIPKLDNAFDALENGVKNVKICNAQNLNDYGTKLVESRFIATKHNLRQKNGLHQKNDSPQ
;
A
#
# COMPACT_ATOMS: atom_id res chain seq x y z
N MET A 1 -1.12 -5.93 21.52
CA MET A 1 -2.15 -5.49 20.56
C MET A 1 -2.63 -6.69 19.75
N LYS A 2 -3.89 -6.69 19.27
CA LYS A 2 -4.37 -7.69 18.31
C LYS A 2 -3.70 -7.45 16.96
N LYS A 3 -3.45 -8.51 16.18
CA LYS A 3 -2.90 -8.40 14.83
C LYS A 3 -3.96 -7.89 13.86
N LEU A 4 -3.54 -7.16 12.84
CA LEU A 4 -4.37 -6.73 11.71
C LEU A 4 -3.54 -6.85 10.44
N LYS A 5 -4.08 -7.49 9.41
CA LYS A 5 -3.47 -7.54 8.10
C LYS A 5 -4.17 -6.59 7.15
N ILE A 6 -3.40 -5.74 6.49
CA ILE A 6 -3.89 -4.81 5.48
C ILE A 6 -3.26 -5.21 4.16
N LEU A 7 -4.10 -5.64 3.22
CA LEU A 7 -3.65 -6.10 1.92
C LEU A 7 -4.05 -5.08 0.84
N LYS A 8 -3.12 -4.78 -0.04
CA LYS A 8 -3.41 -3.99 -1.24
C LYS A 8 -3.23 -4.86 -2.47
N ILE A 9 -4.28 -4.97 -3.28
CA ILE A 9 -4.25 -5.65 -4.58
C ILE A 9 -4.41 -4.63 -5.71
N GLY A 10 -3.73 -4.84 -6.82
CA GLY A 10 -3.82 -3.97 -7.98
C GLY A 10 -3.30 -4.61 -9.27
N GLY A 11 -3.30 -3.82 -10.35
CA GLY A 11 -2.79 -4.23 -11.64
C GLY A 11 -3.49 -5.47 -12.21
N ASN A 12 -2.72 -6.30 -12.92
CA ASN A 12 -3.22 -7.46 -13.63
C ASN A 12 -3.98 -8.48 -12.76
N ALA A 13 -3.73 -8.51 -11.45
CA ALA A 13 -4.45 -9.42 -10.56
C ALA A 13 -5.95 -9.08 -10.46
N ILE A 14 -6.32 -7.79 -10.55
CA ILE A 14 -7.74 -7.38 -10.58
C ILE A 14 -8.35 -7.65 -11.96
N ASP A 15 -7.57 -7.43 -13.01
CA ASP A 15 -8.04 -7.50 -14.41
C ASP A 15 -8.16 -8.95 -14.91
N ASN A 16 -7.54 -9.90 -14.21
CA ASN A 16 -7.60 -11.33 -14.54
C ASN A 16 -8.55 -12.06 -13.57
N PRO A 17 -9.71 -12.55 -14.04
CA PRO A 17 -10.71 -13.20 -13.19
C PRO A 17 -10.20 -14.45 -12.45
N ILE A 18 -9.29 -15.21 -13.05
CA ILE A 18 -8.73 -16.44 -12.45
C ILE A 18 -7.79 -16.05 -11.30
N LEU A 19 -6.88 -15.09 -11.54
CA LEU A 19 -5.95 -14.59 -10.52
C LEU A 19 -6.69 -13.93 -9.36
N LEU A 20 -7.68 -13.09 -9.67
CA LEU A 20 -8.51 -12.45 -8.65
C LEU A 20 -9.23 -13.49 -7.80
N ASN A 21 -9.83 -14.50 -8.41
CA ASN A 21 -10.58 -15.52 -7.69
C ASN A 21 -9.67 -16.33 -6.76
N LYS A 22 -8.47 -16.71 -7.23
CA LYS A 22 -7.46 -17.38 -6.40
C LYS A 22 -7.02 -16.49 -5.23
N PHE A 23 -6.66 -15.24 -5.50
CA PHE A 23 -6.27 -14.27 -4.47
C PHE A 23 -7.35 -14.12 -3.39
N LEU A 24 -8.60 -13.94 -3.79
CA LEU A 24 -9.72 -13.74 -2.86
C LEU A 24 -9.96 -15.00 -2.00
N LYS A 25 -9.79 -16.18 -2.56
CA LYS A 25 -9.84 -17.43 -1.79
C LYS A 25 -8.71 -17.48 -0.76
N ASP A 26 -7.47 -17.25 -1.16
CA ASP A 26 -6.32 -17.23 -0.25
C ASP A 26 -6.47 -16.11 0.82
N PHE A 27 -7.05 -14.97 0.44
CA PHE A 27 -7.37 -13.88 1.37
C PHE A 27 -8.39 -14.31 2.42
N THR A 28 -9.41 -15.11 2.08
CA THR A 28 -10.40 -15.60 3.07
C THR A 28 -9.76 -16.51 4.11
N ASP A 29 -8.73 -17.27 3.76
CA ASP A 29 -8.05 -18.19 4.67
C ASP A 29 -7.23 -17.50 5.76
N ILE A 30 -6.95 -16.21 5.61
CA ILE A 30 -6.32 -15.38 6.66
C ILE A 30 -7.26 -15.30 7.86
N LYS A 31 -6.81 -15.77 9.03
CA LYS A 31 -7.63 -15.81 10.26
C LYS A 31 -7.59 -14.51 11.06
N ASP A 32 -6.50 -13.75 10.94
CA ASP A 32 -6.40 -12.44 11.58
C ASP A 32 -7.46 -11.46 11.01
N PRO A 33 -7.90 -10.46 11.79
CA PRO A 33 -8.61 -9.31 11.25
C PRO A 33 -7.88 -8.74 10.03
N LYS A 34 -8.64 -8.34 9.01
CA LYS A 34 -8.05 -7.95 7.73
C LYS A 34 -8.84 -6.85 7.03
N ILE A 35 -8.13 -6.05 6.23
CA ILE A 35 -8.69 -5.01 5.36
C ILE A 35 -8.13 -5.26 3.96
N LEU A 36 -8.97 -5.16 2.94
CA LEU A 36 -8.55 -5.22 1.55
C LEU A 36 -8.67 -3.83 0.90
N ILE A 37 -7.61 -3.38 0.25
CA ILE A 37 -7.60 -2.14 -0.52
C ILE A 37 -7.30 -2.48 -1.98
N HIS A 38 -8.06 -1.88 -2.89
CA HIS A 38 -7.87 -2.12 -4.31
C HIS A 38 -7.85 -0.84 -5.14
N GLY A 39 -7.18 -0.92 -6.29
CA GLY A 39 -7.23 0.07 -7.36
C GLY A 39 -8.19 -0.37 -8.48
N GLY A 40 -7.80 -0.12 -9.74
CA GLY A 40 -8.59 -0.48 -10.92
C GLY A 40 -8.22 0.35 -12.15
N GLY A 41 -7.00 0.87 -12.18
CA GLY A 41 -6.56 1.87 -13.17
C GLY A 41 -6.73 1.42 -14.62
N LYS A 42 -6.47 0.14 -14.96
CA LYS A 42 -6.59 -0.37 -16.31
C LYS A 42 -8.06 -0.41 -16.76
N LEU A 43 -8.95 -1.02 -15.96
CA LEU A 43 -10.38 -1.06 -16.27
C LEU A 43 -10.98 0.35 -16.40
N ALA A 44 -10.54 1.31 -15.56
CA ALA A 44 -10.96 2.69 -15.69
C ALA A 44 -10.44 3.34 -17.00
N THR A 45 -9.20 3.04 -17.40
CA THR A 45 -8.64 3.51 -18.68
C THR A 45 -9.44 2.93 -19.86
N ASP A 46 -9.74 1.64 -19.82
CA ASP A 46 -10.47 0.96 -20.88
C ASP A 46 -11.90 1.53 -21.03
N LEU A 47 -12.57 1.81 -19.90
CA LEU A 47 -13.89 2.45 -19.94
C LEU A 47 -13.82 3.89 -20.42
N ALA A 48 -12.84 4.68 -19.94
CA ALA A 48 -12.65 6.05 -20.38
C ALA A 48 -12.39 6.15 -21.90
N ASN A 49 -11.55 5.24 -22.42
CA ASN A 49 -11.28 5.16 -23.87
C ASN A 49 -12.55 4.84 -24.67
N LYS A 50 -13.41 3.92 -24.20
CA LYS A 50 -14.72 3.62 -24.82
C LYS A 50 -15.66 4.82 -24.80
N LEU A 51 -15.54 5.70 -23.81
CA LEU A 51 -16.32 6.92 -23.68
C LEU A 51 -15.66 8.14 -24.36
N ASN A 52 -14.51 7.95 -25.05
CA ASN A 52 -13.72 9.00 -25.67
C ASN A 52 -13.25 10.07 -24.65
N ILE A 53 -12.93 9.68 -23.44
CA ILE A 53 -12.38 10.54 -22.38
C ILE A 53 -10.85 10.35 -22.36
N PRO A 54 -10.05 11.37 -22.75
CA PRO A 54 -8.57 11.27 -22.75
C PRO A 54 -8.03 10.94 -21.38
N GLN A 55 -7.00 10.09 -21.33
CA GLN A 55 -6.37 9.69 -20.07
C GLN A 55 -4.90 10.07 -20.07
N THR A 56 -4.47 10.79 -19.05
CA THR A 56 -3.07 11.18 -18.86
C THR A 56 -2.59 10.69 -17.50
N LEU A 57 -1.43 10.02 -17.48
CA LEU A 57 -0.75 9.60 -16.28
C LEU A 57 0.59 10.31 -16.18
N ILE A 58 0.88 10.86 -15.00
CA ILE A 58 2.17 11.48 -14.67
C ILE A 58 2.66 10.82 -13.39
N GLU A 59 3.86 10.24 -13.42
CA GLU A 59 4.47 9.54 -12.27
C GLU A 59 3.53 8.50 -11.64
N GLY A 60 2.83 7.73 -12.49
CA GLY A 60 1.87 6.72 -12.06
C GLY A 60 0.56 7.27 -11.47
N ARG A 61 0.34 8.58 -11.50
CA ARG A 61 -0.87 9.25 -11.05
C ARG A 61 -1.69 9.72 -12.24
N ARG A 62 -2.99 9.46 -12.19
CA ARG A 62 -3.93 9.88 -13.22
C ARG A 62 -4.32 11.34 -13.03
N ILE A 63 -4.10 12.19 -14.04
CA ILE A 63 -4.76 13.49 -14.08
C ILE A 63 -6.27 13.24 -14.11
N THR A 64 -6.99 13.83 -13.19
CA THR A 64 -8.38 13.49 -12.92
C THR A 64 -9.26 14.73 -13.02
N ASP A 65 -9.76 15.02 -14.22
CA ASP A 65 -10.85 15.99 -14.41
C ASP A 65 -12.17 15.41 -13.93
N SER A 66 -13.26 16.16 -14.05
CA SER A 66 -14.58 15.73 -13.58
C SER A 66 -15.06 14.44 -14.27
N LYS A 67 -14.91 14.34 -15.60
CA LYS A 67 -15.33 13.16 -16.36
C LYS A 67 -14.48 11.93 -16.01
N THR A 68 -13.19 12.13 -15.84
CA THR A 68 -12.26 11.08 -15.41
C THR A 68 -12.57 10.62 -13.99
N LEU A 69 -12.95 11.53 -13.09
CA LEU A 69 -13.40 11.16 -11.74
C LEU A 69 -14.66 10.32 -11.77
N ASP A 70 -15.66 10.72 -12.55
CA ASP A 70 -16.92 9.94 -12.70
C ASP A 70 -16.63 8.50 -13.15
N VAL A 71 -15.75 8.32 -14.15
CA VAL A 71 -15.29 6.99 -14.58
C VAL A 71 -14.58 6.24 -13.45
N ALA A 72 -13.69 6.90 -12.73
CA ALA A 72 -12.97 6.28 -11.61
C ALA A 72 -13.94 5.83 -10.50
N VAL A 73 -14.91 6.64 -10.14
CA VAL A 73 -15.96 6.29 -9.16
C VAL A 73 -16.80 5.10 -9.63
N MET A 74 -17.31 5.14 -10.87
CA MET A 74 -18.10 4.04 -11.45
C MET A 74 -17.31 2.73 -11.45
N VAL A 75 -16.04 2.76 -11.87
CA VAL A 75 -15.23 1.56 -11.99
C VAL A 75 -14.72 1.09 -10.63
N TYR A 76 -14.12 1.98 -9.83
CA TYR A 76 -13.48 1.54 -8.58
C TYR A 76 -14.54 1.22 -7.52
N SER A 77 -15.41 2.17 -7.18
CA SER A 77 -16.36 2.01 -6.08
C SER A 77 -17.60 1.22 -6.46
N GLY A 78 -17.97 1.24 -7.74
CA GLY A 78 -19.07 0.46 -8.29
C GLY A 78 -18.62 -0.93 -8.74
N LEU A 79 -18.05 -1.04 -9.93
CA LEU A 79 -17.84 -2.33 -10.60
C LEU A 79 -16.85 -3.23 -9.84
N ILE A 80 -15.62 -2.76 -9.59
CA ILE A 80 -14.57 -3.60 -9.00
C ILE A 80 -14.90 -3.93 -7.55
N ASN A 81 -15.22 -2.91 -6.75
CA ASN A 81 -15.51 -3.08 -5.34
C ASN A 81 -16.64 -4.09 -5.09
N LYS A 82 -17.76 -3.93 -5.80
CA LYS A 82 -18.93 -4.81 -5.60
C LYS A 82 -18.68 -6.23 -6.13
N ASN A 83 -17.92 -6.39 -7.21
CA ASN A 83 -17.52 -7.71 -7.69
C ASN A 83 -16.60 -8.44 -6.70
N ILE A 84 -15.64 -7.72 -6.08
CA ILE A 84 -14.78 -8.28 -5.03
C ILE A 84 -15.64 -8.71 -3.83
N VAL A 85 -16.51 -7.84 -3.35
CA VAL A 85 -17.40 -8.14 -2.20
C VAL A 85 -18.27 -9.36 -2.49
N ALA A 86 -18.93 -9.43 -3.66
CA ALA A 86 -19.76 -10.57 -4.03
C ALA A 86 -18.98 -11.89 -4.05
N LYS A 87 -17.75 -11.87 -4.57
CA LYS A 87 -16.88 -13.05 -4.57
C LYS A 87 -16.43 -13.45 -3.16
N LEU A 88 -16.11 -12.50 -2.30
CA LEU A 88 -15.74 -12.76 -0.91
C LEU A 88 -16.92 -13.34 -0.14
N GLN A 89 -18.14 -12.84 -0.35
CA GLN A 89 -19.35 -13.41 0.25
C GLN A 89 -19.58 -14.87 -0.22
N ALA A 90 -19.30 -15.18 -1.48
CA ALA A 90 -19.37 -16.55 -1.99
C ALA A 90 -18.33 -17.51 -1.36
N PHE A 91 -17.30 -16.98 -0.70
CA PHE A 91 -16.32 -17.73 0.10
C PHE A 91 -16.56 -17.62 1.60
N ASP A 92 -17.78 -17.30 2.05
CA ASP A 92 -18.15 -17.12 3.46
C ASP A 92 -17.31 -16.06 4.20
N CYS A 93 -16.75 -15.10 3.47
CA CYS A 93 -16.06 -13.95 4.04
C CYS A 93 -17.02 -12.77 4.12
N ASN A 94 -17.40 -12.35 5.34
CA ASN A 94 -18.38 -11.29 5.58
C ASN A 94 -17.83 -9.90 5.19
N ALA A 95 -17.61 -9.70 3.90
CA ALA A 95 -17.02 -8.49 3.34
C ALA A 95 -18.04 -7.37 3.15
N MET A 96 -17.62 -6.12 3.40
CA MET A 96 -18.40 -4.92 3.13
C MET A 96 -17.54 -3.92 2.34
N GLY A 97 -18.10 -3.42 1.23
CA GLY A 97 -17.40 -2.52 0.32
C GLY A 97 -17.62 -1.06 0.66
N PHE A 98 -16.51 -0.31 0.69
CA PHE A 98 -16.45 1.10 1.02
C PHE A 98 -15.57 1.88 0.03
N CYS A 99 -15.79 3.19 -0.01
CA CYS A 99 -14.81 4.18 -0.39
C CYS A 99 -14.49 5.08 0.82
N GLY A 100 -13.60 6.03 0.69
CA GLY A 100 -13.24 6.91 1.81
C GLY A 100 -14.37 7.81 2.30
N ALA A 101 -15.38 8.08 1.48
CA ALA A 101 -16.54 8.89 1.86
C ALA A 101 -17.51 8.15 2.77
N ASP A 102 -17.62 6.81 2.62
CA ASP A 102 -18.52 6.00 3.42
C ASP A 102 -18.09 6.03 4.89
N GLY A 103 -19.00 6.41 5.77
CA GLY A 103 -18.71 6.57 7.19
C GLY A 103 -17.60 7.57 7.51
N ASN A 104 -17.25 8.46 6.57
CA ASN A 104 -16.14 9.41 6.70
C ASN A 104 -14.80 8.70 7.03
N LEU A 105 -14.55 7.56 6.38
CA LEU A 105 -13.42 6.69 6.69
C LEU A 105 -12.06 7.30 6.34
N VAL A 106 -11.96 7.95 5.16
CA VAL A 106 -10.69 8.52 4.67
C VAL A 106 -10.95 9.88 4.02
N LYS A 107 -10.46 10.93 4.67
CA LYS A 107 -10.55 12.31 4.20
C LYS A 107 -9.25 12.74 3.53
N SER A 108 -9.35 13.42 2.40
CA SER A 108 -8.24 13.95 1.63
C SER A 108 -8.37 15.46 1.44
N LYS A 109 -7.29 16.09 1.04
CA LYS A 109 -7.30 17.43 0.44
C LYS A 109 -6.98 17.32 -1.04
N LYS A 110 -7.52 18.21 -1.88
CA LYS A 110 -7.13 18.31 -3.28
C LYS A 110 -5.62 18.50 -3.36
N ARG A 111 -4.97 17.72 -4.24
CA ARG A 111 -3.53 17.85 -4.48
C ARG A 111 -3.21 19.19 -5.11
N ILE A 112 -2.23 19.86 -4.56
CA ILE A 112 -1.63 21.07 -5.13
C ILE A 112 -0.22 20.72 -5.57
N HIS A 113 0.14 21.08 -6.80
CA HIS A 113 1.48 20.92 -7.36
C HIS A 113 1.88 22.20 -8.09
N GLU A 114 3.16 22.57 -8.06
CA GLU A 114 3.63 23.87 -8.56
C GLU A 114 3.42 24.06 -10.07
N THR A 115 3.54 22.98 -10.85
CA THR A 115 3.56 23.05 -12.33
C THR A 115 2.48 22.19 -12.98
N ILE A 116 1.80 21.30 -12.25
CA ILE A 116 0.83 20.35 -12.81
C ILE A 116 -0.48 20.48 -12.07
N ASP A 117 -1.57 20.76 -12.79
CA ASP A 117 -2.91 20.57 -12.24
C ASP A 117 -3.34 19.11 -12.36
N PHE A 118 -3.28 18.38 -11.26
CA PHE A 118 -3.77 17.00 -11.21
C PHE A 118 -5.28 16.88 -11.19
N GLY A 119 -6.01 18.00 -11.16
CA GLY A 119 -7.47 18.00 -11.09
C GLY A 119 -7.98 17.51 -9.73
N GLN A 120 -8.91 16.56 -9.75
CA GLN A 120 -9.58 16.01 -8.55
C GLN A 120 -8.81 14.81 -7.97
N VAL A 121 -7.50 14.98 -7.78
CA VAL A 121 -6.64 14.03 -7.07
C VAL A 121 -6.54 14.42 -5.61
N GLY A 122 -6.64 13.42 -4.73
CA GLY A 122 -6.62 13.59 -3.28
C GLY A 122 -5.30 13.15 -2.64
N ASP A 123 -4.77 13.99 -1.75
CA ASP A 123 -3.75 13.63 -0.78
C ASP A 123 -4.42 13.37 0.57
N ILE A 124 -4.23 12.17 1.11
CA ILE A 124 -4.89 11.74 2.35
C ILE A 124 -4.41 12.60 3.52
N LYS A 125 -5.38 13.19 4.22
CA LYS A 125 -5.17 14.04 5.39
C LYS A 125 -5.52 13.34 6.69
N GLU A 126 -6.56 12.52 6.67
CA GLU A 126 -7.10 11.90 7.87
C GLU A 126 -7.67 10.51 7.54
N VAL A 127 -7.41 9.56 8.44
CA VAL A 127 -8.03 8.23 8.44
C VAL A 127 -8.72 8.06 9.79
N LYS A 128 -9.96 7.61 9.79
CA LYS A 128 -10.75 7.39 11.01
C LYS A 128 -10.57 5.97 11.53
N GLU A 129 -9.45 5.69 12.19
CA GLU A 129 -9.08 4.37 12.69
C GLU A 129 -10.14 3.76 13.63
N ILE A 130 -10.80 4.58 14.43
CA ILE A 130 -11.88 4.12 15.33
C ILE A 130 -13.09 3.61 14.55
N GLN A 131 -13.41 4.21 13.39
CA GLN A 131 -14.52 3.72 12.58
C GLN A 131 -14.16 2.38 11.91
N PHE A 132 -12.93 2.23 11.40
CA PHE A 132 -12.44 0.94 10.93
C PHE A 132 -12.51 -0.14 12.02
N LYS A 133 -12.06 0.19 13.23
CA LYS A 133 -12.15 -0.71 14.39
C LYS A 133 -13.58 -1.16 14.63
N LYS A 134 -14.56 -0.25 14.65
CA LYS A 134 -15.98 -0.59 14.86
C LYS A 134 -16.50 -1.55 13.78
N ILE A 135 -16.17 -1.31 12.51
CA ILE A 135 -16.57 -2.18 11.40
C ILE A 135 -16.00 -3.60 11.59
N ILE A 136 -14.70 -3.70 11.92
CA ILE A 136 -14.01 -4.97 12.15
C ILE A 136 -14.59 -5.71 13.37
N GLU A 137 -14.87 -5.00 14.47
CA GLU A 137 -15.42 -5.57 15.69
C GLU A 137 -16.87 -6.08 15.52
N GLN A 138 -17.62 -5.55 14.54
CA GLN A 138 -18.92 -6.08 14.11
C GLN A 138 -18.80 -7.32 13.19
N GLY A 139 -17.60 -7.84 12.96
CA GLY A 139 -17.36 -9.02 12.16
C GLY A 139 -17.33 -8.79 10.65
N PHE A 140 -17.25 -7.54 10.19
CA PHE A 140 -17.11 -7.24 8.78
C PHE A 140 -15.64 -7.15 8.35
N VAL A 141 -15.38 -7.54 7.11
CA VAL A 141 -14.10 -7.35 6.44
C VAL A 141 -14.21 -6.14 5.49
N PRO A 142 -13.58 -5.00 5.83
CA PRO A 142 -13.64 -3.83 4.96
C PRO A 142 -12.90 -4.05 3.63
N VAL A 143 -13.55 -3.71 2.52
CA VAL A 143 -12.98 -3.70 1.17
C VAL A 143 -13.05 -2.27 0.63
N LEU A 144 -11.92 -1.61 0.46
CA LEU A 144 -11.86 -0.19 0.10
C LEU A 144 -11.39 0.04 -1.34
N SER A 145 -12.15 0.86 -2.04
CA SER A 145 -11.73 1.45 -3.31
C SER A 145 -10.93 2.74 -3.08
N ALA A 146 -10.04 3.08 -4.03
CA ALA A 146 -9.15 4.24 -3.92
C ALA A 146 -9.85 5.59 -4.25
N ILE A 147 -11.07 5.78 -3.76
CA ILE A 147 -11.82 7.03 -3.82
C ILE A 147 -11.96 7.59 -2.41
N THR A 148 -11.68 8.88 -2.25
CA THR A 148 -11.78 9.61 -0.98
C THR A 148 -12.70 10.82 -1.12
N HIS A 149 -12.82 11.64 -0.08
CA HIS A 149 -13.59 12.88 -0.12
C HIS A 149 -12.84 14.02 0.60
N ASP A 150 -13.22 15.26 0.30
CA ASP A 150 -12.61 16.45 0.90
C ASP A 150 -13.31 16.94 2.17
N GLY A 151 -14.47 16.38 2.49
CA GLY A 151 -15.34 16.82 3.59
C GLY A 151 -16.24 18.01 3.26
N ASN A 152 -16.22 18.49 1.99
CA ASN A 152 -17.05 19.59 1.50
C ASN A 152 -18.03 19.13 0.41
N GLY A 153 -18.21 17.81 0.28
CA GLY A 153 -19.13 17.22 -0.71
C GLY A 153 -18.46 16.76 -2.00
N ASN A 154 -17.14 16.91 -2.15
CA ASN A 154 -16.45 16.50 -3.35
C ASN A 154 -15.70 15.18 -3.15
N LEU A 155 -15.76 14.29 -4.15
CA LEU A 155 -14.95 13.09 -4.22
C LEU A 155 -13.58 13.38 -4.84
N LEU A 156 -12.59 12.59 -4.45
CA LEU A 156 -11.21 12.71 -4.93
C LEU A 156 -10.66 11.31 -5.28
N ASN A 157 -9.98 11.21 -6.43
CA ASN A 157 -9.25 10.03 -6.81
C ASN A 157 -7.92 9.97 -6.05
N THR A 158 -7.61 8.82 -5.45
CA THR A 158 -6.41 8.65 -4.62
C THR A 158 -5.61 7.44 -5.12
N ASN A 159 -4.30 7.46 -4.93
CA ASN A 159 -3.47 6.30 -5.22
C ASN A 159 -3.71 5.19 -4.18
N ALA A 160 -4.00 3.96 -4.64
CA ALA A 160 -4.34 2.84 -3.77
C ALA A 160 -3.16 2.36 -2.88
N ASP A 161 -1.91 2.48 -3.35
CA ASP A 161 -0.73 2.14 -2.54
C ASP A 161 -0.57 3.15 -1.40
N THR A 162 -0.76 4.45 -1.69
CA THR A 162 -0.77 5.51 -0.68
C THR A 162 -1.93 5.34 0.31
N MET A 163 -3.12 4.96 -0.16
CA MET A 163 -4.26 4.70 0.73
C MET A 163 -3.96 3.53 1.69
N ALA A 164 -3.36 2.45 1.18
CA ALA A 164 -3.00 1.30 2.00
C ALA A 164 -1.97 1.67 3.08
N SER A 165 -0.91 2.43 2.72
CA SER A 165 0.08 2.94 3.68
C SER A 165 -0.57 3.81 4.75
N LYS A 166 -1.38 4.80 4.38
CA LYS A 166 -2.00 5.74 5.35
C LYS A 166 -3.01 5.07 6.27
N ILE A 167 -3.79 4.09 5.77
CA ILE A 167 -4.67 3.28 6.61
C ILE A 167 -3.83 2.41 7.56
N ALA A 168 -2.74 1.78 7.08
CA ALA A 168 -1.87 0.97 7.92
C ALA A 168 -1.22 1.79 9.05
N ILE A 169 -0.73 2.98 8.75
CA ILE A 169 -0.17 3.92 9.73
C ILE A 169 -1.23 4.28 10.79
N ALA A 170 -2.42 4.70 10.38
CA ALA A 170 -3.47 5.06 11.33
C ALA A 170 -3.88 3.88 12.22
N MET A 171 -4.04 2.70 11.63
CA MET A 171 -4.42 1.49 12.37
C MET A 171 -3.32 0.98 13.31
N SER A 172 -2.03 1.33 13.08
CA SER A 172 -0.92 0.93 13.95
C SER A 172 -0.99 1.50 15.37
N SER A 173 -1.79 2.56 15.57
CA SER A 173 -2.08 3.11 16.90
C SER A 173 -2.88 2.16 17.80
N ILE A 174 -3.64 1.22 17.21
CA ILE A 174 -4.57 0.32 17.93
C ILE A 174 -4.39 -1.17 17.63
N TYR A 175 -3.66 -1.52 16.56
CA TYR A 175 -3.33 -2.90 16.17
C TYR A 175 -1.84 -3.08 15.92
N GLU A 176 -1.36 -4.32 16.02
CA GLU A 176 -0.08 -4.73 15.42
C GLU A 176 -0.31 -4.98 13.93
N VAL A 177 0.05 -4.01 13.09
CA VAL A 177 -0.28 -4.02 11.66
C VAL A 177 0.81 -4.69 10.83
N GLU A 178 0.40 -5.59 9.94
CA GLU A 178 1.17 -6.06 8.80
C GLU A 178 0.55 -5.51 7.49
N LEU A 179 1.33 -4.73 6.73
CA LEU A 179 0.94 -4.21 5.42
C LEU A 179 1.53 -5.08 4.32
N ILE A 180 0.67 -5.56 3.41
CA ILE A 180 1.06 -6.47 2.33
C ILE A 180 0.65 -5.87 0.99
N TYR A 181 1.63 -5.54 0.17
CA TYR A 181 1.40 -5.13 -1.22
C TYR A 181 1.45 -6.36 -2.13
N CYS A 182 0.32 -6.66 -2.75
CA CYS A 182 0.16 -7.81 -3.64
C CYS A 182 0.10 -7.35 -5.09
N PHE A 183 0.95 -7.91 -5.95
CA PHE A 183 1.00 -7.60 -7.37
C PHE A 183 1.45 -8.83 -8.18
N GLU A 184 1.90 -8.68 -9.42
CA GLU A 184 2.16 -9.79 -10.34
C GLU A 184 3.54 -10.45 -10.19
N LYS A 185 4.52 -9.76 -9.60
CA LYS A 185 5.87 -10.30 -9.38
C LYS A 185 5.99 -10.90 -7.97
N ASN A 186 6.91 -11.84 -7.81
CA ASN A 186 7.11 -12.57 -6.54
C ASN A 186 7.68 -11.70 -5.40
N GLY A 187 8.13 -10.49 -5.70
CA GLY A 187 8.74 -9.54 -4.78
C GLY A 187 9.38 -8.41 -5.55
N VAL A 188 10.28 -7.68 -4.91
CA VAL A 188 11.19 -6.76 -5.59
C VAL A 188 12.28 -7.59 -6.24
N LEU A 189 12.48 -7.41 -7.54
CA LEU A 189 13.48 -8.13 -8.33
C LEU A 189 14.73 -7.27 -8.51
N LEU A 190 15.89 -7.90 -8.47
CA LEU A 190 17.16 -7.26 -8.82
C LEU A 190 17.26 -7.03 -10.34
N ASP A 191 16.73 -7.98 -11.14
CA ASP A 191 16.55 -7.85 -12.58
C ASP A 191 15.08 -8.10 -12.92
N VAL A 192 14.41 -7.12 -13.53
CA VAL A 192 12.98 -7.18 -13.89
C VAL A 192 12.65 -8.32 -14.87
N ASN A 193 13.64 -8.78 -15.62
CA ASN A 193 13.50 -9.87 -16.59
C ASN A 193 13.78 -11.27 -16.00
N ASP A 194 14.32 -11.35 -14.78
CA ASP A 194 14.56 -12.60 -14.07
C ASP A 194 13.64 -12.70 -12.84
N ASP A 195 12.58 -13.49 -12.97
CA ASP A 195 11.60 -13.71 -11.88
C ASP A 195 12.21 -14.45 -10.66
N ASN A 196 13.42 -15.01 -10.78
CA ASN A 196 14.14 -15.64 -9.67
C ASN A 196 15.06 -14.69 -8.91
N SER A 197 15.27 -13.47 -9.43
CA SER A 197 16.15 -12.45 -8.82
C SER A 197 15.50 -11.71 -7.63
N ILE A 198 14.71 -12.43 -6.83
CA ILE A 198 13.94 -11.84 -5.71
C ILE A 198 14.88 -11.39 -4.61
N ILE A 199 14.75 -10.15 -4.19
CA ILE A 199 15.41 -9.61 -3.01
C ILE A 199 14.57 -9.96 -1.78
N ASN A 200 15.03 -10.86 -0.93
CA ASN A 200 14.27 -11.36 0.21
C ASN A 200 14.00 -10.30 1.28
N SER A 201 14.94 -9.39 1.49
CA SER A 201 14.76 -8.25 2.41
C SER A 201 15.49 -7.02 1.92
N ILE A 202 14.88 -5.85 2.12
CA ILE A 202 15.46 -4.56 1.77
C ILE A 202 15.43 -3.68 3.00
N HIS A 203 16.60 -3.19 3.43
CA HIS A 203 16.70 -2.16 4.45
C HIS A 203 16.58 -0.76 3.83
N LYS A 204 16.14 0.21 4.60
CA LYS A 204 15.96 1.59 4.12
C LYS A 204 17.23 2.15 3.45
N LYS A 205 18.40 1.90 4.06
CA LYS A 205 19.70 2.31 3.51
C LYS A 205 19.98 1.70 2.13
N ASP A 206 19.72 0.39 2.01
CA ASP A 206 19.96 -0.32 0.76
C ASP A 206 19.02 0.19 -0.33
N TYR A 207 17.75 0.48 0.06
CA TYR A 207 16.78 1.07 -0.85
C TYR A 207 17.23 2.43 -1.39
N GLU A 208 17.72 3.32 -0.53
CA GLU A 208 18.20 4.65 -0.95
C GLU A 208 19.37 4.53 -1.92
N GLN A 209 20.33 3.65 -1.64
CA GLN A 209 21.44 3.36 -2.54
C GLN A 209 20.96 2.79 -3.89
N MET A 210 20.08 1.77 -3.85
CA MET A 210 19.53 1.15 -5.07
C MET A 210 18.74 2.15 -5.93
N LYS A 211 18.10 3.13 -5.29
CA LYS A 211 17.38 4.22 -5.97
C LYS A 211 18.35 5.18 -6.67
N GLU A 212 19.44 5.58 -6.00
CA GLU A 212 20.50 6.43 -6.56
C GLU A 212 21.21 5.73 -7.73
N GLU A 213 21.52 4.46 -7.59
CA GLU A 213 22.18 3.63 -8.61
C GLU A 213 21.22 3.19 -9.75
N LYS A 214 19.94 3.57 -9.70
CA LYS A 214 18.88 3.21 -10.66
C LYS A 214 18.72 1.70 -10.88
N ILE A 215 18.99 0.91 -9.84
CA ILE A 215 18.80 -0.55 -9.86
C ILE A 215 17.31 -0.88 -9.78
N ILE A 216 16.53 -0.08 -9.04
CA ILE A 216 15.10 -0.32 -8.87
C ILE A 216 14.33 0.28 -10.05
N PHE A 217 13.46 -0.53 -10.66
CA PHE A 217 12.56 -0.11 -11.71
C PHE A 217 11.66 1.05 -11.25
N GLU A 218 11.55 2.11 -12.06
CA GLU A 218 10.87 3.37 -11.70
C GLU A 218 9.44 3.16 -11.16
N GLY A 219 8.66 2.24 -11.73
CA GLY A 219 7.31 1.91 -11.27
C GLY A 219 7.25 1.30 -9.86
N MET A 220 8.38 0.81 -9.31
CA MET A 220 8.47 0.25 -7.96
C MET A 220 8.80 1.32 -6.92
N ILE A 221 9.46 2.43 -7.31
CA ILE A 221 9.88 3.49 -6.39
C ILE A 221 8.72 4.03 -5.55
N PRO A 222 7.57 4.45 -6.13
CA PRO A 222 6.45 4.97 -5.33
C PRO A 222 5.87 3.94 -4.35
N LYS A 223 5.96 2.64 -4.67
CA LYS A 223 5.51 1.57 -3.77
C LYS A 223 6.44 1.41 -2.57
N LEU A 224 7.74 1.41 -2.82
CA LEU A 224 8.76 1.31 -1.78
C LEU A 224 8.77 2.56 -0.90
N ASP A 225 8.63 3.75 -1.47
CA ASP A 225 8.49 5.00 -0.70
C ASP A 225 7.28 4.92 0.27
N ASN A 226 6.10 4.50 -0.20
CA ASN A 226 4.92 4.30 0.66
C ASN A 226 5.13 3.21 1.72
N ALA A 227 5.86 2.15 1.37
CA ALA A 227 6.13 1.03 2.24
C ALA A 227 7.10 1.40 3.37
N PHE A 228 8.18 2.14 3.07
CA PHE A 228 9.09 2.65 4.08
C PHE A 228 8.46 3.75 4.94
N ASP A 229 7.65 4.66 4.35
CA ASP A 229 6.83 5.62 5.12
C ASP A 229 5.95 4.89 6.15
N ALA A 230 5.35 3.76 5.78
CA ALA A 230 4.55 2.97 6.69
C ALA A 230 5.37 2.39 7.87
N LEU A 231 6.55 1.83 7.60
CA LEU A 231 7.45 1.30 8.65
C LEU A 231 7.91 2.39 9.61
N GLU A 232 8.36 3.54 9.08
CA GLU A 232 8.84 4.68 9.86
C GLU A 232 7.75 5.27 10.75
N ASN A 233 6.48 5.11 10.36
CA ASN A 233 5.31 5.62 11.10
C ASN A 233 4.56 4.52 11.89
N GLY A 234 5.23 3.44 12.28
CA GLY A 234 4.74 2.51 13.30
C GLY A 234 4.11 1.22 12.79
N VAL A 235 4.03 0.99 11.48
CA VAL A 235 3.62 -0.30 10.93
C VAL A 235 4.68 -1.34 11.26
N LYS A 236 4.27 -2.48 11.83
CA LYS A 236 5.20 -3.49 12.38
C LYS A 236 5.96 -4.25 11.30
N ASN A 237 5.27 -4.62 10.24
CA ASN A 237 5.83 -5.37 9.13
C ASN A 237 5.28 -4.85 7.81
N VAL A 238 6.12 -4.77 6.79
CA VAL A 238 5.69 -4.50 5.42
C VAL A 238 6.28 -5.56 4.50
N LYS A 239 5.43 -6.13 3.66
CA LYS A 239 5.79 -7.19 2.70
C LYS A 239 5.30 -6.81 1.30
N ILE A 240 6.10 -7.16 0.30
CA ILE A 240 5.73 -7.10 -1.11
C ILE A 240 5.75 -8.51 -1.66
N CYS A 241 4.65 -9.00 -2.23
CA CYS A 241 4.55 -10.37 -2.70
C CYS A 241 3.67 -10.51 -3.95
N ASN A 242 3.70 -11.72 -4.52
CA ASN A 242 2.80 -12.09 -5.61
C ASN A 242 1.38 -12.31 -5.07
N ALA A 243 0.38 -11.74 -5.77
CA ALA A 243 -1.03 -11.95 -5.45
C ALA A 243 -1.47 -13.43 -5.49
N GLN A 244 -0.72 -14.30 -6.16
CA GLN A 244 -1.02 -15.73 -6.22
C GLN A 244 -0.46 -16.53 -5.05
N ASN A 245 0.46 -15.95 -4.25
CA ASN A 245 1.19 -16.64 -3.18
C ASN A 245 1.29 -15.74 -1.94
N LEU A 246 0.17 -15.52 -1.25
CA LEU A 246 0.13 -14.65 -0.06
C LEU A 246 0.98 -15.16 1.10
N ASN A 247 1.19 -16.48 1.19
CA ASN A 247 1.76 -17.11 2.37
C ASN A 247 3.27 -17.32 2.32
N ASP A 248 3.91 -17.49 1.14
CA ASP A 248 5.24 -18.09 1.11
C ASP A 248 6.40 -17.15 0.75
N TYR A 249 6.33 -16.39 -0.33
CA TYR A 249 7.49 -15.65 -0.84
C TYR A 249 7.19 -14.18 -1.00
N GLY A 250 8.22 -13.37 -0.85
CA GLY A 250 8.13 -11.95 -1.07
C GLY A 250 9.28 -11.19 -0.44
N THR A 251 9.38 -9.92 -0.76
CA THR A 251 10.36 -9.01 -0.18
C THR A 251 9.83 -8.45 1.14
N LYS A 252 10.57 -8.63 2.23
CA LYS A 252 10.32 -7.96 3.50
C LYS A 252 11.05 -6.62 3.52
N LEU A 253 10.38 -5.58 3.95
CA LEU A 253 10.99 -4.29 4.18
C LEU A 253 11.34 -4.16 5.66
N VAL A 254 12.56 -3.70 5.92
CA VAL A 254 13.13 -3.65 7.26
C VAL A 254 13.57 -2.22 7.55
N GLU A 255 13.02 -1.66 8.63
CA GLU A 255 13.52 -0.41 9.18
C GLU A 255 14.92 -0.64 9.77
N SER A 256 15.88 0.20 9.42
CA SER A 256 17.19 0.20 10.05
C SER A 256 17.05 0.77 11.47
N ARG A 257 16.58 -0.03 12.43
CA ARG A 257 16.75 0.35 13.84
C ARG A 257 18.23 0.29 14.15
N PHE A 258 18.82 1.40 14.55
CA PHE A 258 20.09 1.41 15.26
C PHE A 258 19.90 0.56 16.53
N ILE A 259 20.23 -0.72 16.46
CA ILE A 259 20.56 -1.47 17.66
C ILE A 259 21.90 -0.89 18.05
N ALA A 260 21.89 0.07 18.98
CA ALA A 260 23.09 0.45 19.73
C ALA A 260 23.52 -0.80 20.51
N THR A 261 24.26 -1.67 19.84
CA THR A 261 24.95 -2.77 20.48
C THR A 261 26.00 -2.12 21.38
N LYS A 262 25.88 -2.35 22.68
CA LYS A 262 26.83 -1.99 23.75
C LYS A 262 28.29 -2.45 23.48
N HIS A 263 28.57 -2.95 22.29
CA HIS A 263 29.87 -3.48 21.91
C HIS A 263 30.86 -2.42 21.36
N ASN A 264 30.34 -1.26 20.87
CA ASN A 264 31.23 -0.21 20.31
C ASN A 264 31.70 0.84 21.33
N LEU A 265 31.30 0.75 22.60
CA LEU A 265 31.76 1.63 23.65
C LEU A 265 33.07 1.15 24.35
N ARG A 266 33.50 -0.10 24.09
CA ARG A 266 34.76 -0.62 24.69
C ARG A 266 36.01 -0.39 23.84
N GLN A 267 35.91 -0.04 22.59
CA GLN A 267 37.08 0.20 21.73
C GLN A 267 37.55 1.67 21.71
N LYS A 268 36.76 2.63 22.21
CA LYS A 268 37.20 4.03 22.30
C LYS A 268 37.89 4.40 23.61
N ASN A 269 37.85 3.55 24.64
CA ASN A 269 38.48 3.82 25.94
C ASN A 269 39.79 3.02 26.17
N GLY A 270 40.35 2.39 25.13
CA GLY A 270 41.57 1.58 25.21
C GLY A 270 42.83 2.20 24.66
N LEU A 271 42.80 3.47 24.25
CA LEU A 271 43.97 4.14 23.62
C LEU A 271 44.41 5.38 24.37
N HIS A 272 44.51 5.30 25.72
CA HIS A 272 45.32 6.26 26.51
C HIS A 272 45.78 5.57 27.78
N GLN A 273 46.83 4.79 27.65
CA GLN A 273 47.83 4.53 28.75
C GLN A 273 48.91 3.62 28.21
N LYS A 274 50.00 4.22 27.78
CA LYS A 274 51.38 3.73 27.89
C LYS A 274 52.30 4.77 27.27
N ASN A 275 52.95 5.51 28.13
CA ASN A 275 54.38 5.64 28.18
C ASN A 275 54.73 6.81 29.12
N ASP A 276 55.01 6.45 30.36
CA ASP A 276 55.98 7.14 31.17
C ASP A 276 56.62 6.07 32.07
N SER A 277 57.87 5.78 31.83
CA SER A 277 58.77 5.21 32.80
C SER A 277 60.18 5.71 32.49
N PRO A 278 60.93 6.08 33.52
CA PRO A 278 62.15 6.93 33.39
C PRO A 278 63.40 6.12 33.30
N GLN A 279 64.34 6.64 32.58
CA GLN A 279 65.77 6.79 32.97
C GLN A 279 66.42 7.74 31.97
#